data_b314c96e69e7c4787c154edac86d2d9f
#
_entry.id   b314c96e69e7c4787c154edac86d2d9f
#
_cell.length_a   1.000
_cell.length_b   1.000
_cell.length_c   1.000
_cell.angle_alpha   90.00
_cell.angle_beta   90.00
_cell.angle_gamma   90.00
#
_symmetry.space_group_name_H-M   'P 1'
#
loop_
_entity.id
_entity.type
_entity.pdbx_description
1 polymer ?
#
loop_
_entity_poly.entity_id
_entity_poly.type
_entity_poly.pdbx_seq_one_letter_code
_entity_poly.pdbx_strand_id
1 'polypeptide(L)'
;MTRQSIAALAIILAAWGCQSTPSPRSDAPASEARTVEDGSPDALLDAARSARGARAARLYLQAAEALLEDDAEAASEALAASDPAELSADDTARYLLIRARLAIRAGRRGAAGAFEAARADLTAIEDDRLDDPLAAALARADLLAATGSERAAAEYLMAYRPDASDADVRQRHSDAVWERLSTVPPLVVVDAERSASGVHRGWWQLKAMMFQSFTLAEQQRRLAAWRASRPDHPASRHPPAALSNLAEVSPITRVGLMLPLSGNLSRAGRAVRDAFVATYLSHRDEVDFDVIIYDTAAEPLPTLYERALVDGADLLIGPLAKESVSQMSALNPEVPVLALN
;
A
#
# COMPACT_ATOMS: atom_id res chain seq x y z
N MET A 1 5.66 52.75 6.95
CA MET A 1 6.28 53.47 8.09
C MET A 1 6.64 52.42 9.14
N THR A 2 7.92 52.30 9.30
CA THR A 2 8.77 52.08 10.51
C THR A 2 8.68 50.69 11.16
N ARG A 3 9.71 49.86 10.96
CA ARG A 3 11.01 49.67 11.66
C ARG A 3 10.89 48.65 12.75
N GLN A 4 11.50 47.44 12.54
CA GLN A 4 12.83 47.03 13.04
C GLN A 4 12.93 46.97 14.57
N SER A 5 13.25 45.81 15.14
CA SER A 5 14.54 45.71 15.86
C SER A 5 14.88 44.22 16.15
N ILE A 6 16.09 43.92 15.80
CA ILE A 6 16.96 42.79 16.12
C ILE A 6 17.50 43.00 17.55
N ALA A 7 17.63 41.96 18.34
CA ALA A 7 18.61 41.92 19.41
C ALA A 7 19.14 40.49 19.60
N ALA A 8 20.42 40.36 19.27
CA ALA A 8 21.31 39.25 19.61
C ALA A 8 21.97 39.50 20.95
N LEU A 9 22.69 38.49 21.45
CA LEU A 9 23.75 38.50 22.47
C LEU A 9 23.39 37.65 23.70
N ALA A 10 24.26 36.91 24.34
CA ALA A 10 25.70 36.66 24.22
C ALA A 10 26.02 35.38 25.00
N ILE A 11 27.13 34.79 24.57
CA ILE A 11 27.85 33.69 25.22
C ILE A 11 28.50 34.19 26.52
N ILE A 12 28.41 33.39 27.61
CA ILE A 12 29.39 33.47 28.72
C ILE A 12 29.85 32.04 29.05
N LEU A 13 31.11 31.77 28.69
CA LEU A 13 31.98 30.71 29.21
C LEU A 13 32.38 31.07 30.62
N ALA A 14 32.25 30.16 31.55
CA ALA A 14 33.05 30.17 32.81
C ALA A 14 33.49 28.75 33.14
N ALA A 15 34.78 28.50 32.90
CA ALA A 15 35.50 27.35 33.38
C ALA A 15 35.93 27.54 34.84
N TRP A 16 35.70 26.51 35.65
CA TRP A 16 36.44 26.26 36.91
C TRP A 16 36.29 24.76 37.16
N GLY A 17 37.28 23.96 37.09
CA GLY A 17 38.31 23.76 38.04
C GLY A 17 38.12 22.45 38.82
N CYS A 18 38.92 21.42 38.51
CA CYS A 18 38.97 20.08 39.11
C CYS A 18 39.06 20.10 40.63
N GLN A 19 38.33 19.17 41.30
CA GLN A 19 38.88 18.46 42.48
C GLN A 19 38.30 17.04 42.54
N SER A 20 39.19 16.09 42.47
CA SER A 20 38.95 14.64 42.61
C SER A 20 38.87 14.29 44.09
N THR A 21 37.79 13.66 44.52
CA THR A 21 37.77 12.86 45.74
C THR A 21 37.29 11.45 45.43
N PRO A 22 38.01 10.39 45.81
CA PRO A 22 37.56 9.02 45.59
C PRO A 22 36.52 8.64 46.67
N SER A 23 35.33 8.21 46.24
CA SER A 23 34.36 7.57 47.11
C SER A 23 34.28 6.05 46.80
N PRO A 24 33.90 5.24 47.77
CA PRO A 24 34.22 3.82 47.80
C PRO A 24 33.40 2.99 46.82
N ARG A 25 34.02 1.96 46.25
CA ARG A 25 33.38 0.91 45.46
C ARG A 25 32.27 0.25 46.26
N SER A 26 31.07 0.36 45.82
CA SER A 26 29.95 -0.53 46.14
C SER A 26 29.88 -1.56 45.03
N ASP A 27 30.38 -2.75 45.30
CA ASP A 27 30.14 -3.93 44.45
C ASP A 27 28.69 -4.36 44.62
N ALA A 28 27.82 -3.86 43.71
CA ALA A 28 26.54 -4.47 43.45
C ALA A 28 26.52 -4.87 41.96
N PRO A 29 26.13 -6.10 41.60
CA PRO A 29 26.03 -6.47 40.22
C PRO A 29 24.87 -5.65 39.58
N ALA A 30 25.24 -4.64 38.84
CA ALA A 30 24.30 -3.96 37.95
C ALA A 30 23.93 -4.97 36.85
N SER A 31 22.77 -5.59 37.01
CA SER A 31 22.04 -6.19 35.92
C SER A 31 21.69 -5.03 34.97
N GLU A 32 22.58 -4.75 34.04
CA GLU A 32 22.30 -3.89 32.91
C GLU A 32 21.20 -4.55 32.10
N ALA A 33 19.96 -4.09 32.27
CA ALA A 33 18.92 -4.20 31.29
C ALA A 33 19.39 -3.39 30.07
N ARG A 34 20.18 -4.01 29.18
CA ARG A 34 20.34 -3.49 27.82
C ARG A 34 18.97 -3.54 27.19
N THR A 35 18.32 -2.40 27.12
CA THR A 35 17.25 -2.18 26.13
C THR A 35 17.88 -2.41 24.78
N VAL A 36 17.32 -3.32 23.99
CA VAL A 36 17.71 -3.50 22.58
C VAL A 36 17.23 -2.24 21.88
N GLU A 37 18.11 -1.25 21.72
CA GLU A 37 17.81 0.03 21.06
C GLU A 37 17.68 -0.14 19.54
N ASP A 38 18.18 -1.24 18.99
CA ASP A 38 18.03 -1.61 17.58
C ASP A 38 17.02 -2.74 17.47
N GLY A 39 15.81 -2.42 17.01
CA GLY A 39 14.71 -3.37 16.79
C GLY A 39 14.87 -4.26 15.55
N SER A 40 16.09 -4.35 14.98
CA SER A 40 16.34 -5.22 13.84
C SER A 40 16.15 -6.71 14.22
N PRO A 41 15.65 -7.56 13.28
CA PRO A 41 15.47 -8.98 13.55
C PRO A 41 16.72 -9.68 14.06
N ASP A 42 17.88 -9.36 13.52
CA ASP A 42 19.17 -9.95 13.92
C ASP A 42 19.53 -9.58 15.36
N ALA A 43 19.37 -8.31 15.74
CA ALA A 43 19.63 -7.86 17.11
C ALA A 43 18.66 -8.52 18.11
N LEU A 44 17.39 -8.70 17.73
CA LEU A 44 16.41 -9.41 18.56
C LEU A 44 16.79 -10.90 18.75
N LEU A 45 17.23 -11.58 17.67
CA LEU A 45 17.66 -12.97 17.73
C LEU A 45 18.93 -13.15 18.58
N ASP A 46 19.92 -12.25 18.49
CA ASP A 46 21.12 -12.30 19.29
C ASP A 46 20.81 -12.06 20.78
N ALA A 47 19.95 -11.11 21.08
CA ALA A 47 19.46 -10.87 22.43
C ALA A 47 18.68 -12.07 22.98
N ALA A 48 17.84 -12.72 22.15
CA ALA A 48 17.06 -13.89 22.52
C ALA A 48 17.97 -15.09 22.87
N ARG A 49 19.03 -15.35 22.09
CA ARG A 49 20.02 -16.43 22.37
C ARG A 49 20.75 -16.21 23.70
N SER A 50 20.89 -14.99 24.13
CA SER A 50 21.57 -14.63 25.39
C SER A 50 20.61 -14.58 26.59
N ALA A 51 19.30 -14.54 26.35
CA ALA A 51 18.27 -14.49 27.37
C ALA A 51 17.79 -15.88 27.82
N ARG A 52 16.93 -15.95 28.86
CA ARG A 52 16.31 -17.19 29.36
C ARG A 52 14.86 -16.90 29.79
N GLY A 53 14.06 -18.01 29.85
CA GLY A 53 12.67 -17.95 30.30
C GLY A 53 11.81 -16.96 29.51
N ALA A 54 10.85 -16.34 30.14
CA ALA A 54 9.89 -15.42 29.53
C ALA A 54 10.54 -14.30 28.68
N ARG A 55 11.72 -13.82 29.05
CA ARG A 55 12.44 -12.81 28.28
C ARG A 55 12.93 -13.38 26.92
N ALA A 56 13.50 -14.57 26.91
CA ALA A 56 13.92 -15.22 25.68
C ALA A 56 12.72 -15.49 24.77
N ALA A 57 11.65 -16.07 25.31
CA ALA A 57 10.42 -16.36 24.55
C ALA A 57 9.85 -15.10 23.89
N ARG A 58 9.78 -13.99 24.62
CA ARG A 58 9.28 -12.72 24.08
C ARG A 58 10.18 -12.15 22.98
N LEU A 59 11.51 -12.21 23.13
CA LEU A 59 12.44 -11.72 22.11
C LEU A 59 12.37 -12.54 20.83
N TYR A 60 12.24 -13.87 20.93
CA TYR A 60 12.00 -14.73 19.76
C TYR A 60 10.65 -14.42 19.09
N LEU A 61 9.59 -14.17 19.87
CA LEU A 61 8.29 -13.74 19.34
C LEU A 61 8.40 -12.42 18.57
N GLN A 62 9.10 -11.43 19.13
CA GLN A 62 9.32 -10.13 18.46
C GLN A 62 10.15 -10.29 17.17
N ALA A 63 11.18 -11.14 17.19
CA ALA A 63 11.95 -11.44 15.98
C ALA A 63 11.09 -12.13 14.91
N ALA A 64 10.24 -13.08 15.28
CA ALA A 64 9.33 -13.75 14.38
C ALA A 64 8.33 -12.77 13.76
N GLU A 65 7.82 -11.83 14.54
CA GLU A 65 6.92 -10.78 14.07
C GLU A 65 7.60 -9.85 13.06
N ALA A 66 8.82 -9.40 13.36
CA ALA A 66 9.59 -8.53 12.47
C ALA A 66 9.98 -9.21 11.14
N LEU A 67 10.21 -10.54 11.15
CA LEU A 67 10.56 -11.33 9.96
C LEU A 67 9.36 -11.77 9.14
N LEU A 68 8.14 -11.67 9.69
CA LEU A 68 6.97 -12.34 9.15
C LEU A 68 6.67 -11.97 7.68
N GLU A 69 6.90 -10.73 7.27
CA GLU A 69 6.59 -10.30 5.90
C GLU A 69 7.74 -10.60 4.92
N ASP A 70 8.96 -10.43 5.34
CA ASP A 70 10.14 -10.47 4.48
C ASP A 70 10.74 -11.88 4.36
N ASP A 71 10.76 -12.65 5.48
CA ASP A 71 11.34 -13.99 5.54
C ASP A 71 10.49 -14.93 6.40
N ALA A 72 9.54 -15.58 5.76
CA ALA A 72 8.62 -16.50 6.44
C ALA A 72 9.32 -17.76 7.01
N GLU A 73 10.47 -18.19 6.47
CA GLU A 73 11.24 -19.33 6.97
C GLU A 73 11.96 -18.94 8.26
N ALA A 74 12.69 -17.84 8.26
CA ALA A 74 13.33 -17.31 9.46
C ALA A 74 12.29 -16.93 10.55
N ALA A 75 11.13 -16.38 10.16
CA ALA A 75 10.03 -16.12 11.09
C ALA A 75 9.53 -17.40 11.75
N SER A 76 9.39 -18.49 10.99
CA SER A 76 8.98 -19.79 11.51
C SER A 76 10.01 -20.40 12.48
N GLU A 77 11.30 -20.27 12.18
CA GLU A 77 12.39 -20.72 13.06
C GLU A 77 12.42 -19.91 14.36
N ALA A 78 12.31 -18.59 14.29
CA ALA A 78 12.24 -17.73 15.46
C ALA A 78 11.03 -18.07 16.34
N LEU A 79 9.85 -18.25 15.70
CA LEU A 79 8.63 -18.63 16.43
C LEU A 79 8.75 -20.01 17.11
N ALA A 80 9.38 -20.97 16.44
CA ALA A 80 9.62 -22.31 17.02
C ALA A 80 10.59 -22.28 18.22
N ALA A 81 11.49 -21.30 18.27
CA ALA A 81 12.39 -21.10 19.42
C ALA A 81 11.72 -20.35 20.60
N SER A 82 10.56 -19.75 20.38
CA SER A 82 9.76 -19.11 21.44
C SER A 82 8.97 -20.17 22.21
N ASP A 83 9.22 -20.31 23.51
CA ASP A 83 8.46 -21.25 24.36
C ASP A 83 7.10 -20.63 24.73
N PRO A 84 5.97 -21.17 24.22
CA PRO A 84 4.65 -20.64 24.52
C PRO A 84 4.26 -20.70 26.01
N ALA A 85 4.85 -21.61 26.78
CA ALA A 85 4.56 -21.75 28.21
C ALA A 85 5.12 -20.59 29.05
N GLU A 86 6.09 -19.87 28.51
CA GLU A 86 6.74 -18.72 29.15
C GLU A 86 6.15 -17.37 28.72
N LEU A 87 5.15 -17.37 27.81
CA LEU A 87 4.53 -16.15 27.29
C LEU A 87 3.37 -15.68 28.20
N SER A 88 3.16 -14.37 28.24
CA SER A 88 1.95 -13.77 28.80
C SER A 88 0.72 -14.11 27.95
N ALA A 89 -0.50 -13.86 28.46
CA ALA A 89 -1.72 -14.07 27.68
C ALA A 89 -1.75 -13.25 26.39
N ASP A 90 -1.30 -12.00 26.44
CA ASP A 90 -1.24 -11.10 25.30
C ASP A 90 -0.16 -11.55 24.30
N ASP A 91 1.03 -11.92 24.77
CA ASP A 91 2.08 -12.49 23.92
C ASP A 91 1.65 -13.84 23.31
N THR A 92 0.85 -14.63 24.01
CA THR A 92 0.28 -15.90 23.49
C THR A 92 -0.70 -15.61 22.34
N ALA A 93 -1.54 -14.58 22.44
CA ALA A 93 -2.43 -14.18 21.35
C ALA A 93 -1.62 -13.75 20.10
N ARG A 94 -0.55 -12.97 20.29
CA ARG A 94 0.38 -12.59 19.21
C ARG A 94 1.09 -13.81 18.61
N TYR A 95 1.56 -14.73 19.44
CA TYR A 95 2.18 -16.00 19.01
C TYR A 95 1.22 -16.82 18.11
N LEU A 96 -0.03 -16.99 18.55
CA LEU A 96 -1.05 -17.70 17.77
C LEU A 96 -1.35 -17.01 16.46
N LEU A 97 -1.41 -15.68 16.42
CA LEU A 97 -1.63 -14.90 15.20
C LEU A 97 -0.50 -15.10 14.19
N ILE A 98 0.76 -14.99 14.61
CA ILE A 98 1.92 -15.21 13.74
C ILE A 98 1.92 -16.64 13.22
N ARG A 99 1.69 -17.64 14.09
CA ARG A 99 1.62 -19.05 13.72
C ARG A 99 0.53 -19.32 12.70
N ALA A 100 -0.66 -18.74 12.88
CA ALA A 100 -1.76 -18.86 11.93
C ALA A 100 -1.41 -18.25 10.55
N ARG A 101 -0.77 -17.08 10.51
CA ARG A 101 -0.35 -16.45 9.26
C ARG A 101 0.70 -17.26 8.52
N LEU A 102 1.67 -17.83 9.23
CA LEU A 102 2.65 -18.75 8.66
C LEU A 102 1.98 -20.04 8.14
N ALA A 103 1.03 -20.59 8.89
CA ALA A 103 0.26 -21.77 8.48
C ALA A 103 -0.59 -21.51 7.23
N ILE A 104 -1.24 -20.33 7.09
CA ILE A 104 -1.97 -19.93 5.88
C ILE A 104 -1.01 -19.88 4.67
N ARG A 105 0.17 -19.27 4.83
CA ARG A 105 1.21 -19.24 3.78
C ARG A 105 1.68 -20.65 3.39
N ALA A 106 1.88 -21.53 4.37
CA ALA A 106 2.27 -22.91 4.13
C ALA A 106 1.17 -23.72 3.42
N GLY A 107 -0.09 -23.55 3.82
CA GLY A 107 -1.24 -24.15 3.19
C GLY A 107 -1.41 -23.75 1.72
N ARG A 108 -1.19 -22.47 1.39
CA ARG A 108 -1.16 -21.99 0.01
C ARG A 108 -0.05 -22.63 -0.85
N ARG A 109 1.01 -23.14 -0.22
CA ARG A 109 2.09 -23.91 -0.87
C ARG A 109 1.83 -25.42 -0.88
N GLY A 110 0.66 -25.87 -0.37
CA GLY A 110 0.24 -27.27 -0.36
C GLY A 110 0.60 -28.05 0.90
N ALA A 111 1.01 -27.41 1.99
CA ALA A 111 1.28 -28.10 3.25
C ALA A 111 -0.02 -28.69 3.83
N ALA A 112 -0.04 -30.02 4.01
CA ALA A 112 -1.20 -30.73 4.53
C ALA A 112 -1.52 -30.32 5.98
N GLY A 113 -2.80 -30.13 6.31
CA GLY A 113 -3.27 -29.78 7.65
C GLY A 113 -3.00 -28.31 8.06
N ALA A 114 -2.32 -27.51 7.22
CA ALA A 114 -1.91 -26.17 7.58
C ALA A 114 -3.10 -25.22 7.77
N PHE A 115 -4.14 -25.32 6.95
CA PHE A 115 -5.34 -24.48 7.10
C PHE A 115 -6.18 -24.85 8.34
N GLU A 116 -6.22 -26.14 8.72
CA GLU A 116 -6.84 -26.60 9.97
C GLU A 116 -6.09 -26.06 11.19
N ALA A 117 -4.76 -26.10 11.16
CA ALA A 117 -3.93 -25.50 12.20
C ALA A 117 -4.17 -24.00 12.31
N ALA A 118 -4.15 -23.26 11.19
CA ALA A 118 -4.45 -21.83 11.17
C ALA A 118 -5.83 -21.51 11.74
N ARG A 119 -6.85 -22.33 11.40
CA ARG A 119 -8.20 -22.16 11.92
C ARG A 119 -8.27 -22.36 13.42
N ALA A 120 -7.60 -23.39 13.94
CA ALA A 120 -7.54 -23.65 15.37
C ALA A 120 -6.89 -22.50 16.13
N ASP A 121 -5.77 -21.98 15.64
CA ASP A 121 -5.07 -20.85 16.22
C ASP A 121 -5.93 -19.59 16.23
N LEU A 122 -6.52 -19.21 15.08
CA LEU A 122 -7.37 -18.01 14.95
C LEU A 122 -8.66 -18.10 15.80
N THR A 123 -9.14 -19.33 16.10
CA THR A 123 -10.29 -19.54 16.99
C THR A 123 -9.92 -19.39 18.45
N ALA A 124 -8.67 -19.69 18.81
CA ALA A 124 -8.17 -19.58 20.18
C ALA A 124 -7.77 -18.15 20.57
N ILE A 125 -7.67 -17.23 19.62
CA ILE A 125 -7.32 -15.83 19.90
C ILE A 125 -8.54 -15.09 20.48
N GLU A 126 -8.34 -14.49 21.65
CA GLU A 126 -9.23 -13.48 22.23
C GLU A 126 -8.78 -12.11 21.64
N ASP A 127 -9.62 -11.48 20.81
CA ASP A 127 -9.24 -10.29 20.03
C ASP A 127 -8.87 -9.09 20.92
N ASP A 128 -9.40 -8.98 22.11
CA ASP A 128 -9.10 -7.96 23.11
C ASP A 128 -7.71 -8.11 23.75
N ARG A 129 -7.01 -9.22 23.49
CA ARG A 129 -5.62 -9.47 23.90
C ARG A 129 -4.60 -8.91 22.89
N LEU A 130 -5.04 -8.54 21.72
CA LEU A 130 -4.16 -8.00 20.68
C LEU A 130 -4.15 -6.48 20.72
N ASP A 131 -2.97 -5.88 20.61
CA ASP A 131 -2.80 -4.43 20.43
C ASP A 131 -3.49 -3.97 19.13
N ASP A 132 -3.52 -4.83 18.11
CA ASP A 132 -4.21 -4.63 16.85
C ASP A 132 -5.19 -5.78 16.52
N PRO A 133 -6.44 -5.72 17.00
CA PRO A 133 -7.45 -6.73 16.70
C PRO A 133 -7.78 -6.86 15.20
N LEU A 134 -7.53 -5.81 14.40
CA LEU A 134 -7.71 -5.85 12.95
C LEU A 134 -6.79 -6.89 12.30
N ALA A 135 -5.58 -7.09 12.82
CA ALA A 135 -4.64 -8.07 12.28
C ALA A 135 -5.21 -9.50 12.34
N ALA A 136 -5.92 -9.87 13.41
CA ALA A 136 -6.62 -11.18 13.50
C ALA A 136 -7.79 -11.25 12.50
N ALA A 137 -8.55 -10.18 12.33
CA ALA A 137 -9.63 -10.14 11.35
C ALA A 137 -9.10 -10.30 9.91
N LEU A 138 -7.98 -9.67 9.58
CA LEU A 138 -7.31 -9.85 8.29
C LEU A 138 -6.84 -11.29 8.07
N ALA A 139 -6.22 -11.92 9.08
CA ALA A 139 -5.79 -13.30 8.99
C ALA A 139 -6.96 -14.29 8.82
N ARG A 140 -8.11 -14.03 9.48
CA ARG A 140 -9.34 -14.82 9.28
C ARG A 140 -9.89 -14.67 7.86
N ALA A 141 -9.87 -13.46 7.31
CA ALA A 141 -10.26 -13.21 5.92
C ALA A 141 -9.31 -13.91 4.93
N ASP A 142 -8.01 -13.89 5.19
CA ASP A 142 -7.01 -14.60 4.39
C ASP A 142 -7.22 -16.12 4.39
N LEU A 143 -7.58 -16.69 5.53
CA LEU A 143 -7.93 -18.12 5.64
C LEU A 143 -9.19 -18.43 4.84
N LEU A 144 -10.23 -17.60 4.91
CA LEU A 144 -11.46 -17.77 4.13
C LEU A 144 -11.18 -17.72 2.63
N ALA A 145 -10.38 -16.77 2.16
CA ALA A 145 -9.96 -16.68 0.76
C ALA A 145 -9.18 -17.93 0.32
N ALA A 146 -8.23 -18.38 1.13
CA ALA A 146 -7.38 -19.52 0.82
C ALA A 146 -8.13 -20.87 0.80
N THR A 147 -9.22 -20.98 1.57
CA THR A 147 -9.97 -22.26 1.73
C THR A 147 -11.27 -22.33 0.95
N GLY A 148 -11.70 -21.26 0.27
CA GLY A 148 -12.94 -21.40 -0.44
C GLY A 148 -13.47 -20.22 -1.21
N SER A 149 -13.41 -19.00 -0.71
CA SER A 149 -14.16 -17.93 -1.36
C SER A 149 -13.63 -16.53 -1.05
N GLU A 150 -13.14 -15.84 -2.08
CA GLU A 150 -12.81 -14.42 -2.02
C GLU A 150 -14.04 -13.57 -1.61
N ARG A 151 -15.24 -13.97 -2.06
CA ARG A 151 -16.50 -13.34 -1.65
C ARG A 151 -16.69 -13.44 -0.14
N ALA A 152 -16.55 -14.64 0.44
CA ALA A 152 -16.72 -14.83 1.88
C ALA A 152 -15.69 -14.04 2.70
N ALA A 153 -14.45 -13.95 2.22
CA ALA A 153 -13.41 -13.14 2.83
C ALA A 153 -13.75 -11.65 2.83
N ALA A 154 -14.24 -11.13 1.69
CA ALA A 154 -14.69 -9.75 1.58
C ALA A 154 -15.89 -9.45 2.49
N GLU A 155 -16.90 -10.32 2.49
CA GLU A 155 -18.09 -10.18 3.34
C GLU A 155 -17.75 -10.23 4.84
N TYR A 156 -16.77 -11.07 5.22
CA TYR A 156 -16.27 -11.11 6.59
C TYR A 156 -15.66 -9.77 7.01
N LEU A 157 -14.79 -9.18 6.19
CA LEU A 157 -14.21 -7.87 6.49
C LEU A 157 -15.26 -6.76 6.49
N MET A 158 -16.23 -6.78 5.56
CA MET A 158 -17.34 -5.82 5.56
C MET A 158 -18.20 -5.89 6.84
N ALA A 159 -18.32 -7.08 7.44
CA ALA A 159 -19.05 -7.29 8.70
C ALA A 159 -18.23 -6.89 9.93
N TYR A 160 -16.91 -6.91 9.85
CA TYR A 160 -16.03 -6.52 10.96
C TYR A 160 -16.27 -5.05 11.35
N ARG A 161 -16.17 -4.77 12.64
CA ARG A 161 -16.36 -3.42 13.20
C ARG A 161 -15.09 -3.01 13.94
N PRO A 162 -14.20 -2.23 13.29
CA PRO A 162 -13.02 -1.70 13.95
C PRO A 162 -13.43 -0.71 15.05
N ASP A 163 -12.53 -0.50 16.01
CA ASP A 163 -12.75 0.49 17.06
C ASP A 163 -13.03 1.87 16.45
N ALA A 164 -14.11 2.47 16.88
CA ALA A 164 -14.56 3.77 16.39
C ALA A 164 -13.65 4.93 16.85
N SER A 165 -12.84 4.75 17.88
CA SER A 165 -11.93 5.78 18.41
C SER A 165 -10.66 5.93 17.57
N ASP A 166 -10.20 4.87 16.88
CA ASP A 166 -8.96 4.87 16.11
C ASP A 166 -9.21 5.11 14.60
N ALA A 167 -8.79 6.27 14.12
CA ALA A 167 -8.97 6.66 12.72
C ALA A 167 -8.08 5.84 11.76
N ASP A 168 -6.86 5.48 12.20
CA ASP A 168 -5.90 4.72 11.39
C ASP A 168 -6.36 3.28 11.23
N VAL A 169 -6.90 2.66 12.28
CA VAL A 169 -7.50 1.33 12.20
C VAL A 169 -8.69 1.32 11.24
N ARG A 170 -9.56 2.35 11.28
CA ARG A 170 -10.68 2.46 10.34
C ARG A 170 -10.23 2.64 8.90
N GLN A 171 -9.17 3.43 8.67
CA GLN A 171 -8.60 3.62 7.35
C GLN A 171 -8.01 2.30 6.83
N ARG A 172 -7.16 1.63 7.61
CA ARG A 172 -6.58 0.32 7.25
C ARG A 172 -7.65 -0.74 6.98
N HIS A 173 -8.73 -0.75 7.79
CA HIS A 173 -9.85 -1.65 7.55
C HIS A 173 -10.54 -1.36 6.21
N SER A 174 -10.79 -0.08 5.88
CA SER A 174 -11.41 0.32 4.62
C SER A 174 -10.56 -0.06 3.41
N ASP A 175 -9.25 0.14 3.52
CA ASP A 175 -8.27 -0.27 2.51
C ASP A 175 -8.27 -1.79 2.31
N ALA A 176 -8.29 -2.56 3.41
CA ALA A 176 -8.32 -4.02 3.37
C ALA A 176 -9.60 -4.58 2.75
N VAL A 177 -10.77 -3.99 3.05
CA VAL A 177 -12.03 -4.36 2.39
C VAL A 177 -11.93 -4.12 0.89
N TRP A 178 -11.38 -2.97 0.48
CA TRP A 178 -11.23 -2.64 -0.95
C TRP A 178 -10.25 -3.54 -1.66
N GLU A 179 -9.11 -3.83 -1.06
CA GLU A 179 -8.12 -4.76 -1.58
C GLU A 179 -8.73 -6.15 -1.80
N ARG A 180 -9.44 -6.66 -0.79
CA ARG A 180 -10.12 -7.95 -0.90
C ARG A 180 -11.20 -7.95 -1.98
N LEU A 181 -11.99 -6.89 -2.10
CA LEU A 181 -12.96 -6.73 -3.19
C LEU A 181 -12.28 -6.74 -4.57
N SER A 182 -11.05 -6.28 -4.66
CA SER A 182 -10.30 -6.23 -5.92
C SER A 182 -9.93 -7.60 -6.46
N THR A 183 -9.87 -8.62 -5.61
CA THR A 183 -9.63 -10.02 -6.01
C THR A 183 -10.90 -10.77 -6.42
N VAL A 184 -12.09 -10.23 -6.11
CA VAL A 184 -13.36 -10.90 -6.42
C VAL A 184 -13.70 -10.76 -7.93
N PRO A 185 -13.99 -11.89 -8.63
CA PRO A 185 -14.34 -11.85 -10.04
C PRO A 185 -15.59 -11.00 -10.33
N PRO A 186 -15.64 -10.27 -11.48
CA PRO A 186 -16.73 -9.36 -11.81
C PRO A 186 -18.14 -9.97 -11.76
N LEU A 187 -18.31 -11.21 -12.22
CA LEU A 187 -19.60 -11.91 -12.19
C LEU A 187 -20.09 -12.16 -10.75
N VAL A 188 -19.17 -12.46 -9.84
CA VAL A 188 -19.46 -12.65 -8.41
C VAL A 188 -19.85 -11.32 -7.76
N VAL A 189 -19.19 -10.21 -8.15
CA VAL A 189 -19.55 -8.86 -7.66
C VAL A 189 -20.97 -8.49 -8.06
N VAL A 190 -21.38 -8.72 -9.33
CA VAL A 190 -22.73 -8.43 -9.80
C VAL A 190 -23.81 -9.24 -9.06
N ASP A 191 -23.53 -10.52 -8.81
CA ASP A 191 -24.46 -11.38 -8.04
C ASP A 191 -24.55 -10.93 -6.58
N ALA A 192 -23.42 -10.63 -5.97
CA ALA A 192 -23.35 -10.16 -4.59
C ALA A 192 -24.05 -8.80 -4.40
N GLU A 193 -23.90 -7.87 -5.34
CA GLU A 193 -24.61 -6.59 -5.31
C GLU A 193 -26.14 -6.76 -5.27
N ARG A 194 -26.66 -7.71 -6.05
CA ARG A 194 -28.11 -7.98 -6.11
C ARG A 194 -28.65 -8.59 -4.83
N SER A 195 -27.87 -9.47 -4.20
CA SER A 195 -28.28 -10.23 -3.01
C SER A 195 -27.98 -9.52 -1.69
N ALA A 196 -27.04 -8.59 -1.65
CA ALA A 196 -26.63 -7.90 -0.45
C ALA A 196 -27.57 -6.76 -0.03
N SER A 197 -27.48 -6.35 1.24
CA SER A 197 -28.21 -5.24 1.83
C SER A 197 -27.30 -4.35 2.69
N GLY A 198 -27.78 -3.16 3.06
CA GLY A 198 -27.11 -2.25 3.99
C GLY A 198 -25.68 -1.88 3.55
N VAL A 199 -24.74 -1.94 4.48
CA VAL A 199 -23.31 -1.61 4.26
C VAL A 199 -22.66 -2.53 3.23
N HIS A 200 -22.97 -3.83 3.27
CA HIS A 200 -22.42 -4.79 2.30
C HIS A 200 -22.83 -4.42 0.87
N ARG A 201 -24.08 -4.09 0.64
CA ARG A 201 -24.55 -3.64 -0.68
C ARG A 201 -23.82 -2.40 -1.16
N GLY A 202 -23.51 -1.47 -0.25
CA GLY A 202 -22.73 -0.27 -0.58
C GLY A 202 -21.35 -0.61 -1.12
N TRP A 203 -20.63 -1.52 -0.47
CA TRP A 203 -19.33 -1.98 -0.91
C TRP A 203 -19.38 -2.68 -2.28
N TRP A 204 -20.36 -3.58 -2.49
CA TRP A 204 -20.52 -4.26 -3.77
C TRP A 204 -20.86 -3.30 -4.91
N GLN A 205 -21.75 -2.32 -4.66
CA GLN A 205 -22.04 -1.25 -5.63
C GLN A 205 -20.82 -0.42 -5.98
N LEU A 206 -20.02 -0.05 -4.97
CA LEU A 206 -18.79 0.70 -5.18
C LEU A 206 -17.82 -0.08 -6.06
N LYS A 207 -17.67 -1.38 -5.85
CA LYS A 207 -16.82 -2.24 -6.70
C LYS A 207 -17.41 -2.41 -8.10
N ALA A 208 -18.73 -2.66 -8.23
CA ALA A 208 -19.37 -2.87 -9.52
C ALA A 208 -19.24 -1.64 -10.44
N MET A 209 -19.39 -0.43 -9.91
CA MET A 209 -19.27 0.79 -10.72
C MET A 209 -17.87 0.98 -11.31
N MET A 210 -16.81 0.47 -10.67
CA MET A 210 -15.44 0.65 -11.16
C MET A 210 -15.17 -0.09 -12.46
N PHE A 211 -15.72 -1.30 -12.64
CA PHE A 211 -15.55 -2.03 -13.90
C PHE A 211 -16.69 -1.79 -14.91
N GLN A 212 -17.78 -1.13 -14.51
CA GLN A 212 -18.84 -0.70 -15.40
C GLN A 212 -18.62 0.69 -16.00
N SER A 213 -17.57 1.39 -15.58
CA SER A 213 -17.24 2.72 -16.05
C SER A 213 -15.99 2.66 -16.92
N PHE A 214 -16.10 3.10 -18.17
CA PHE A 214 -15.04 2.98 -19.18
C PHE A 214 -14.02 4.12 -19.11
N THR A 215 -14.41 5.29 -18.57
CA THR A 215 -13.50 6.43 -18.47
C THR A 215 -13.25 6.86 -17.03
N LEU A 216 -12.08 7.45 -16.78
CA LEU A 216 -11.74 8.02 -15.46
C LEU A 216 -12.77 9.07 -15.04
N ALA A 217 -13.16 9.97 -15.94
CA ALA A 217 -14.14 11.02 -15.65
C ALA A 217 -15.49 10.43 -15.23
N GLU A 218 -15.93 9.34 -15.86
CA GLU A 218 -17.15 8.65 -15.46
C GLU A 218 -17.00 7.98 -14.09
N GLN A 219 -15.87 7.31 -13.83
CA GLN A 219 -15.58 6.71 -12.52
C GLN A 219 -15.62 7.77 -11.41
N GLN A 220 -14.98 8.92 -11.63
CA GLN A 220 -14.96 10.03 -10.68
C GLN A 220 -16.38 10.58 -10.43
N ARG A 221 -17.16 10.85 -11.48
CA ARG A 221 -18.55 11.32 -11.34
C ARG A 221 -19.41 10.33 -10.57
N ARG A 222 -19.31 9.03 -10.90
CA ARG A 222 -20.08 7.97 -10.23
C ARG A 222 -19.65 7.80 -8.77
N LEU A 223 -18.35 7.87 -8.48
CA LEU A 223 -17.81 7.82 -7.12
C LEU A 223 -18.34 9.00 -6.28
N ALA A 224 -18.30 10.22 -6.82
CA ALA A 224 -18.81 11.41 -6.15
C ALA A 224 -20.32 11.28 -5.86
N ALA A 225 -21.12 10.85 -6.84
CA ALA A 225 -22.55 10.62 -6.68
C ALA A 225 -22.86 9.51 -5.65
N TRP A 226 -22.09 8.42 -5.67
CA TRP A 226 -22.25 7.33 -4.69
C TRP A 226 -21.94 7.81 -3.27
N ARG A 227 -20.86 8.57 -3.06
CA ARG A 227 -20.50 9.15 -1.76
C ARG A 227 -21.58 10.12 -1.25
N ALA A 228 -22.10 10.98 -2.12
CA ALA A 228 -23.20 11.90 -1.78
C ALA A 228 -24.48 11.17 -1.36
N SER A 229 -24.79 10.02 -1.99
CA SER A 229 -25.97 9.21 -1.66
C SER A 229 -25.80 8.34 -0.42
N ARG A 230 -24.57 8.16 0.07
CA ARG A 230 -24.20 7.27 1.19
C ARG A 230 -23.18 7.91 2.14
N PRO A 231 -23.47 9.09 2.72
CA PRO A 231 -22.50 9.83 3.54
C PRO A 231 -22.05 9.05 4.79
N ASP A 232 -22.91 8.18 5.31
CA ASP A 232 -22.64 7.38 6.51
C ASP A 232 -21.95 6.05 6.26
N HIS A 233 -21.71 5.70 5.00
CA HIS A 233 -21.03 4.46 4.66
C HIS A 233 -19.54 4.51 5.07
N PRO A 234 -18.93 3.40 5.59
CA PRO A 234 -17.52 3.38 5.96
C PRO A 234 -16.59 3.90 4.86
N ALA A 235 -16.77 3.48 3.61
CA ALA A 235 -15.98 3.96 2.47
C ALA A 235 -16.22 5.43 2.09
N SER A 236 -17.25 6.09 2.60
CA SER A 236 -17.43 7.53 2.43
C SER A 236 -16.73 8.33 3.53
N ARG A 237 -16.75 7.81 4.77
CA ARG A 237 -16.11 8.41 5.93
C ARG A 237 -14.58 8.18 5.95
N HIS A 238 -14.15 7.00 5.58
CA HIS A 238 -12.76 6.56 5.46
C HIS A 238 -12.58 5.91 4.08
N PRO A 239 -12.46 6.72 3.02
CA PRO A 239 -12.38 6.19 1.66
C PRO A 239 -11.07 5.40 1.50
N PRO A 240 -11.14 4.21 0.86
CA PRO A 240 -9.93 3.47 0.50
C PRO A 240 -8.95 4.36 -0.25
N ALA A 241 -7.66 4.26 0.07
CA ALA A 241 -6.61 5.08 -0.53
C ALA A 241 -6.62 5.03 -2.07
N ALA A 242 -6.86 3.85 -2.64
CA ALA A 242 -6.99 3.67 -4.09
C ALA A 242 -8.13 4.52 -4.70
N LEU A 243 -9.24 4.71 -3.99
CA LEU A 243 -10.37 5.53 -4.45
C LEU A 243 -10.16 7.03 -4.17
N SER A 244 -9.43 7.38 -3.12
CA SER A 244 -9.00 8.76 -2.89
C SER A 244 -8.05 9.21 -4.00
N ASN A 245 -7.05 8.42 -4.30
CA ASN A 245 -6.11 8.68 -5.40
C ASN A 245 -6.85 8.81 -6.75
N LEU A 246 -7.83 7.93 -7.02
CA LEU A 246 -8.65 8.02 -8.23
C LEU A 246 -9.40 9.35 -8.31
N ALA A 247 -9.88 9.87 -7.20
CA ALA A 247 -10.61 11.15 -7.16
C ALA A 247 -9.69 12.36 -7.40
N GLU A 248 -8.41 12.25 -7.09
CA GLU A 248 -7.41 13.31 -7.21
C GLU A 248 -6.70 13.34 -8.57
N VAL A 249 -6.68 12.20 -9.29
CA VAL A 249 -6.08 12.13 -10.63
C VAL A 249 -6.87 13.02 -11.60
N SER A 250 -6.18 13.94 -12.25
CA SER A 250 -6.79 14.72 -13.33
C SER A 250 -7.08 13.82 -14.54
N PRO A 251 -8.28 13.89 -15.12
CA PRO A 251 -8.57 13.16 -16.34
C PRO A 251 -7.62 13.60 -17.45
N ILE A 252 -7.13 12.64 -18.26
CA ILE A 252 -6.41 12.97 -19.48
C ILE A 252 -7.43 13.56 -20.46
N THR A 253 -7.26 14.80 -20.80
CA THR A 253 -8.13 15.53 -21.75
C THR A 253 -7.42 15.79 -23.09
N ARG A 254 -6.09 15.72 -23.10
CA ARG A 254 -5.29 15.95 -24.30
C ARG A 254 -4.06 15.06 -24.36
N VAL A 255 -3.97 14.27 -25.43
CA VAL A 255 -2.85 13.37 -25.69
C VAL A 255 -1.95 13.93 -26.78
N GLY A 256 -0.67 14.11 -26.48
CA GLY A 256 0.36 14.46 -27.46
C GLY A 256 0.99 13.18 -28.05
N LEU A 257 0.78 12.92 -29.34
CA LEU A 257 1.37 11.79 -30.04
C LEU A 257 2.67 12.22 -30.73
N MET A 258 3.82 11.86 -30.16
CA MET A 258 5.16 12.22 -30.61
C MET A 258 5.78 11.11 -31.47
N LEU A 259 5.75 11.29 -32.80
CA LEU A 259 6.19 10.27 -33.76
C LEU A 259 7.09 10.86 -34.83
N PRO A 260 8.07 10.12 -35.37
CA PRO A 260 8.87 10.54 -36.53
C PRO A 260 8.02 10.40 -37.81
N LEU A 261 7.39 11.48 -38.26
CA LEU A 261 6.53 11.48 -39.46
C LEU A 261 7.28 11.84 -40.74
N SER A 262 8.50 12.35 -40.58
CA SER A 262 9.48 12.63 -41.64
C SER A 262 10.80 11.88 -41.37
N GLY A 263 11.75 11.97 -42.30
CA GLY A 263 13.06 11.31 -42.17
C GLY A 263 13.01 9.75 -42.27
N ASN A 264 14.09 9.11 -41.79
CA ASN A 264 14.33 7.68 -41.96
C ASN A 264 13.29 6.77 -41.30
N LEU A 265 12.70 7.15 -40.21
CA LEU A 265 11.70 6.39 -39.47
C LEU A 265 10.25 6.75 -39.84
N SER A 266 10.05 7.59 -40.86
CA SER A 266 8.73 8.12 -41.24
C SER A 266 7.72 7.01 -41.55
N ARG A 267 8.16 5.92 -42.15
CA ARG A 267 7.27 4.77 -42.48
C ARG A 267 6.71 4.13 -41.20
N ALA A 268 7.58 3.90 -40.21
CA ALA A 268 7.17 3.34 -38.91
C ALA A 268 6.30 4.34 -38.12
N GLY A 269 6.73 5.61 -38.02
CA GLY A 269 5.96 6.64 -37.35
C GLY A 269 4.56 6.83 -37.92
N ARG A 270 4.41 6.84 -39.26
CA ARG A 270 3.09 6.91 -39.90
C ARG A 270 2.25 5.68 -39.66
N ALA A 271 2.82 4.49 -39.66
CA ALA A 271 2.06 3.27 -39.37
C ALA A 271 1.50 3.28 -37.95
N VAL A 272 2.29 3.70 -36.96
CA VAL A 272 1.83 3.87 -35.58
C VAL A 272 0.75 4.95 -35.49
N ARG A 273 0.96 6.11 -36.10
CA ARG A 273 -0.03 7.19 -36.14
C ARG A 273 -1.36 6.70 -36.72
N ASP A 274 -1.32 6.04 -37.87
CA ASP A 274 -2.54 5.63 -38.60
C ASP A 274 -3.31 4.56 -37.80
N ALA A 275 -2.61 3.62 -37.17
CA ALA A 275 -3.22 2.64 -36.26
C ALA A 275 -3.84 3.32 -35.03
N PHE A 276 -3.12 4.25 -34.40
CA PHE A 276 -3.61 4.98 -33.25
C PHE A 276 -4.86 5.79 -33.59
N VAL A 277 -4.80 6.58 -34.68
CA VAL A 277 -5.91 7.43 -35.11
C VAL A 277 -7.12 6.59 -35.51
N ALA A 278 -6.92 5.46 -36.21
CA ALA A 278 -8.02 4.57 -36.57
C ALA A 278 -8.73 4.00 -35.33
N THR A 279 -7.95 3.56 -34.32
CA THR A 279 -8.49 3.09 -33.04
C THR A 279 -9.19 4.20 -32.28
N TYR A 280 -8.58 5.38 -32.19
CA TYR A 280 -9.18 6.55 -31.57
C TYR A 280 -10.53 6.93 -32.19
N LEU A 281 -10.61 6.97 -33.51
CA LEU A 281 -11.85 7.30 -34.22
C LEU A 281 -12.93 6.23 -34.06
N SER A 282 -12.56 4.94 -33.98
CA SER A 282 -13.53 3.88 -33.75
C SER A 282 -14.12 3.86 -32.33
N HIS A 283 -13.47 4.52 -31.37
CA HIS A 283 -13.91 4.65 -29.99
C HIS A 283 -14.19 6.11 -29.56
N ARG A 284 -14.34 7.02 -30.56
CA ARG A 284 -14.49 8.45 -30.27
C ARG A 284 -15.61 8.79 -29.31
N ASP A 285 -16.69 8.03 -29.36
CA ASP A 285 -17.87 8.22 -28.48
C ASP A 285 -17.63 7.67 -27.06
N GLU A 286 -16.58 6.86 -26.86
CA GLU A 286 -16.23 6.22 -25.60
C GLU A 286 -15.10 6.95 -24.87
N VAL A 287 -14.31 7.76 -25.56
CA VAL A 287 -13.14 8.49 -25.02
C VAL A 287 -13.41 10.01 -24.97
N ASP A 288 -12.85 10.65 -23.95
CA ASP A 288 -13.09 12.07 -23.64
C ASP A 288 -11.76 12.87 -23.65
N PHE A 289 -10.94 12.63 -24.68
CA PHE A 289 -9.69 13.36 -24.88
C PHE A 289 -9.47 13.73 -26.35
N ASP A 290 -8.71 14.81 -26.58
CA ASP A 290 -8.24 15.21 -27.90
C ASP A 290 -6.82 14.71 -28.16
N VAL A 291 -6.47 14.59 -29.46
CA VAL A 291 -5.14 14.11 -29.89
C VAL A 291 -4.44 15.22 -30.70
N ILE A 292 -3.23 15.57 -30.27
CA ILE A 292 -2.33 16.45 -31.05
C ILE A 292 -1.13 15.62 -31.50
N ILE A 293 -0.72 15.79 -32.74
CA ILE A 293 0.36 14.99 -33.34
C ILE A 293 1.58 15.87 -33.58
N TYR A 294 2.74 15.42 -33.11
CA TYR A 294 4.03 16.10 -33.23
C TYR A 294 5.00 15.24 -34.04
N ASP A 295 5.67 15.85 -35.03
CA ASP A 295 6.70 15.18 -35.81
C ASP A 295 8.08 15.32 -35.12
N THR A 296 8.55 14.24 -34.49
CA THR A 296 9.83 14.22 -33.76
C THR A 296 11.07 14.27 -34.68
N ALA A 297 10.90 14.22 -36.01
CA ALA A 297 11.99 14.39 -36.95
C ALA A 297 12.04 15.79 -37.58
N ALA A 298 11.03 16.63 -37.37
CA ALA A 298 10.96 17.98 -37.92
C ALA A 298 11.62 19.03 -37.02
N GLU A 299 11.60 18.82 -35.70
CA GLU A 299 12.10 19.78 -34.72
C GLU A 299 12.81 19.08 -33.55
N PRO A 300 13.70 19.76 -32.82
CA PRO A 300 14.34 19.21 -31.62
C PRO A 300 13.31 18.78 -30.58
N LEU A 301 13.54 17.61 -29.96
CA LEU A 301 12.62 17.03 -28.98
C LEU A 301 12.29 17.98 -27.79
N PRO A 302 13.26 18.71 -27.19
CA PRO A 302 12.95 19.65 -26.13
C PRO A 302 11.93 20.74 -26.56
N THR A 303 12.08 21.28 -27.77
CA THR A 303 11.14 22.28 -28.31
C THR A 303 9.74 21.71 -28.52
N LEU A 304 9.67 20.46 -29.01
CA LEU A 304 8.38 19.75 -29.16
C LEU A 304 7.73 19.46 -27.82
N TYR A 305 8.51 19.11 -26.83
CA TYR A 305 8.04 18.87 -25.47
C TYR A 305 7.45 20.15 -24.85
N GLU A 306 8.19 21.28 -24.91
CA GLU A 306 7.70 22.57 -24.45
C GLU A 306 6.40 22.98 -25.17
N ARG A 307 6.33 22.76 -26.49
CA ARG A 307 5.11 23.04 -27.27
C ARG A 307 3.96 22.15 -26.80
N ALA A 308 4.18 20.86 -26.56
CA ALA A 308 3.14 19.97 -26.09
C ALA A 308 2.58 20.41 -24.73
N LEU A 309 3.43 20.90 -23.81
CA LEU A 309 2.99 21.48 -22.54
C LEU A 309 2.16 22.76 -22.75
N VAL A 310 2.59 23.67 -23.65
CA VAL A 310 1.84 24.87 -23.98
C VAL A 310 0.49 24.56 -24.62
N ASP A 311 0.45 23.52 -25.47
CA ASP A 311 -0.78 23.01 -26.08
C ASP A 311 -1.67 22.28 -25.06
N GLY A 312 -1.21 22.09 -23.81
CA GLY A 312 -1.94 21.49 -22.71
C GLY A 312 -2.03 19.98 -22.78
N ALA A 313 -1.00 19.29 -23.29
CA ALA A 313 -0.96 17.83 -23.29
C ALA A 313 -0.82 17.29 -21.85
N ASP A 314 -1.73 16.39 -21.45
CA ASP A 314 -1.76 15.74 -20.16
C ASP A 314 -1.02 14.38 -20.18
N LEU A 315 -0.80 13.82 -21.35
CA LEU A 315 -0.09 12.58 -21.61
C LEU A 315 0.66 12.68 -22.93
N LEU A 316 1.89 12.22 -22.97
CA LEU A 316 2.67 12.05 -24.21
C LEU A 316 2.82 10.57 -24.55
N ILE A 317 2.52 10.21 -25.80
CA ILE A 317 2.72 8.87 -26.37
C ILE A 317 3.82 8.97 -27.42
N GLY A 318 4.87 8.20 -27.26
CA GLY A 318 6.14 8.38 -27.95
C GLY A 318 7.19 9.00 -27.00
N PRO A 319 8.38 9.29 -27.50
CA PRO A 319 8.85 9.09 -28.88
C PRO A 319 9.11 7.62 -29.22
N LEU A 320 9.30 7.37 -30.55
CA LEU A 320 9.58 6.02 -31.08
C LEU A 320 11.09 5.76 -31.25
N ALA A 321 11.90 6.77 -31.55
CA ALA A 321 13.33 6.59 -31.75
C ALA A 321 14.06 6.47 -30.40
N LYS A 322 14.98 5.50 -30.26
CA LYS A 322 15.70 5.22 -29.02
C LYS A 322 16.45 6.44 -28.48
N GLU A 323 17.10 7.21 -29.36
CA GLU A 323 17.80 8.43 -29.00
C GLU A 323 16.85 9.49 -28.45
N SER A 324 15.65 9.59 -29.02
CA SER A 324 14.61 10.52 -28.57
C SER A 324 14.01 10.08 -27.23
N VAL A 325 13.89 8.76 -26.97
CA VAL A 325 13.49 8.23 -25.65
C VAL A 325 14.50 8.64 -24.58
N SER A 326 15.80 8.48 -24.86
CA SER A 326 16.86 8.90 -23.95
C SER A 326 16.87 10.41 -23.69
N GLN A 327 16.63 11.22 -24.73
CA GLN A 327 16.49 12.68 -24.59
C GLN A 327 15.27 13.05 -23.75
N MET A 328 14.11 12.42 -23.98
CA MET A 328 12.88 12.65 -23.20
C MET A 328 13.10 12.32 -21.71
N SER A 329 13.74 11.22 -21.41
CA SER A 329 14.08 10.84 -20.04
C SER A 329 14.98 11.88 -19.36
N ALA A 330 15.93 12.46 -20.10
CA ALA A 330 16.83 13.49 -19.58
C ALA A 330 16.15 14.83 -19.29
N LEU A 331 15.00 15.11 -19.90
CA LEU A 331 14.19 16.32 -19.65
C LEU A 331 13.44 16.26 -18.31
N ASN A 332 13.37 15.09 -17.65
CA ASN A 332 12.58 14.87 -16.43
C ASN A 332 11.13 15.39 -16.59
N PRO A 333 10.34 14.78 -17.48
CA PRO A 333 9.06 15.33 -17.93
C PRO A 333 8.07 15.53 -16.79
N GLU A 334 7.36 16.66 -16.79
CA GLU A 334 6.30 17.01 -15.82
C GLU A 334 4.99 16.28 -16.06
N VAL A 335 4.76 15.77 -17.28
CA VAL A 335 3.58 14.96 -17.64
C VAL A 335 3.99 13.53 -17.91
N PRO A 336 3.10 12.54 -17.68
CA PRO A 336 3.37 11.15 -18.00
C PRO A 336 3.79 10.95 -19.45
N VAL A 337 4.80 10.12 -19.69
CA VAL A 337 5.29 9.78 -21.03
C VAL A 337 5.28 8.26 -21.22
N LEU A 338 4.55 7.81 -22.23
CA LEU A 338 4.56 6.41 -22.69
C LEU A 338 5.50 6.28 -23.90
N ALA A 339 6.76 5.95 -23.66
CA ALA A 339 7.72 5.69 -24.73
C ALA A 339 7.32 4.43 -25.53
N LEU A 340 7.56 4.44 -26.86
CA LEU A 340 7.19 3.35 -27.76
C LEU A 340 8.39 2.46 -28.17
N ASN A 341 9.53 2.60 -27.48
CA ASN A 341 10.74 1.78 -27.70
C ASN A 341 11.48 1.49 -26.38
#